data_508c97cee9079e19469bfdfee4d1671c
#
_entry.id   508c97cee9079e19469bfdfee4d1671c
#
_cell.length_a   1.000
_cell.length_b   1.000
_cell.length_c   1.000
_cell.angle_alpha   90.00
_cell.angle_beta   90.00
_cell.angle_gamma   90.00
#
_symmetry.space_group_name_H-M   'P 1'
#
loop_
_entity.id
_entity.type
_entity.pdbx_description
1 polymer ?
#
loop_
_entity_poly.entity_id
_entity_poly.type
_entity_poly.pdbx_seq_one_letter_code
_entity_poly.pdbx_strand_id
1 'polypeptide(L)'
;FGKIVRENLMPYRDELVISTKAGYRMWDGPYGIGGSRKYLVSSLDQSLKRLGIDYVDIFYHHCMTPDTELKETALALSDITRQGKAIYVGMSNYNGKKMHRMYHRCDDLNVPFIINQNRYSIFDRTVEKNDLKKEAKSKKKGLIAFSPLAQGQLTDKLAGGIVENSRLYNNDELQKKVGYSEGRQAQIAQLYKMAKDRGQTLSQLAIEWLLQWGEVTSVLIGVHSKAQLLENLKALECKPLSKSEIMQINAIAGK
;
A
#
# COMPACT_ATOMS: atom_id res chain seq x y z
N PHE A 1 16.52 6.58 3.48
CA PHE A 1 15.52 6.77 4.55
C PHE A 1 16.19 6.73 5.93
N GLY A 2 17.00 5.72 6.27
CA GLY A 2 17.66 5.63 7.59
C GLY A 2 18.48 6.86 7.99
N LYS A 3 19.17 7.54 7.03
CA LYS A 3 19.85 8.80 7.30
C LYS A 3 18.85 9.88 7.79
N ILE A 4 17.72 10.03 7.11
CA ILE A 4 16.67 10.99 7.49
C ILE A 4 16.11 10.65 8.87
N VAL A 5 15.88 9.37 9.14
CA VAL A 5 15.39 8.93 10.47
C VAL A 5 16.35 9.38 11.56
N ARG A 6 17.65 9.05 11.43
CA ARG A 6 18.66 9.39 12.45
C ARG A 6 18.88 10.89 12.61
N GLU A 7 18.92 11.62 11.51
CA GLU A 7 19.31 13.04 11.52
C GLU A 7 18.13 14.00 11.79
N ASN A 8 16.90 13.59 11.43
CA ASN A 8 15.77 14.52 11.42
C ASN A 8 14.54 14.02 12.18
N LEU A 9 14.31 12.70 12.28
CA LEU A 9 13.07 12.17 12.78
C LEU A 9 13.15 11.55 14.18
N MET A 10 14.34 11.28 14.69
CA MET A 10 14.51 10.68 16.04
C MET A 10 13.84 11.48 17.17
N PRO A 11 13.85 12.83 17.18
CA PRO A 11 13.13 13.59 18.21
C PRO A 11 11.61 13.35 18.21
N TYR A 12 11.05 12.83 17.11
CA TYR A 12 9.62 12.56 16.92
C TYR A 12 9.31 11.06 16.87
N ARG A 13 10.27 10.19 17.27
CA ARG A 13 10.15 8.73 17.10
C ARG A 13 8.84 8.19 17.65
N ASP A 14 8.41 8.65 18.79
CA ASP A 14 7.22 8.17 19.50
C ASP A 14 5.91 8.67 18.87
N GLU A 15 5.98 9.69 18.02
CA GLU A 15 4.83 10.22 17.25
C GLU A 15 4.71 9.57 15.86
N LEU A 16 5.72 8.82 15.42
CA LEU A 16 5.82 8.25 14.07
C LEU A 16 5.49 6.77 14.05
N VAL A 17 4.77 6.34 13.02
CA VAL A 17 4.60 4.93 12.68
C VAL A 17 5.62 4.56 11.60
N ILE A 18 6.75 3.97 12.01
CA ILE A 18 7.80 3.51 11.10
C ILE A 18 7.58 2.04 10.79
N SER A 19 7.54 1.70 9.51
CA SER A 19 7.34 0.32 9.07
C SER A 19 8.38 -0.14 8.05
N THR A 20 8.67 -1.45 8.06
CA THR A 20 9.48 -2.11 7.03
C THR A 20 8.87 -3.44 6.63
N LYS A 21 9.39 -4.05 5.58
CA LYS A 21 8.84 -5.27 4.99
C LYS A 21 9.94 -6.25 4.62
N ALA A 22 9.62 -7.55 4.67
CA ALA A 22 10.44 -8.61 4.10
C ALA A 22 9.57 -9.66 3.41
N GLY A 23 10.07 -10.24 2.29
CA GLY A 23 9.34 -11.23 1.50
C GLY A 23 9.94 -11.39 0.10
N TYR A 24 10.26 -10.29 -0.57
CA TYR A 24 10.98 -10.30 -1.84
C TYR A 24 12.48 -10.45 -1.63
N ARG A 25 13.21 -10.73 -2.73
CA ARG A 25 14.67 -10.92 -2.66
C ARG A 25 15.38 -9.71 -2.04
N MET A 26 16.12 -9.95 -0.98
CA MET A 26 16.93 -8.95 -0.29
C MET A 26 18.43 -9.15 -0.48
N TRP A 27 18.88 -10.38 -0.76
CA TRP A 27 20.26 -10.72 -1.12
C TRP A 27 20.29 -11.94 -2.03
N ASP A 28 21.39 -12.12 -2.72
CA ASP A 28 21.64 -13.31 -3.54
C ASP A 28 22.11 -14.46 -2.68
N GLY A 29 21.74 -15.70 -3.09
CA GLY A 29 22.12 -16.92 -2.38
C GLY A 29 21.01 -17.45 -1.45
N PRO A 30 21.38 -18.40 -0.55
CA PRO A 30 20.43 -19.11 0.28
C PRO A 30 19.66 -18.17 1.23
N TYR A 31 18.38 -18.46 1.42
CA TYR A 31 17.49 -17.72 2.33
C TYR A 31 17.35 -16.22 2.02
N GLY A 32 17.59 -15.78 0.78
CA GLY A 32 17.49 -14.37 0.39
C GLY A 32 16.09 -13.89 0.04
N ILE A 33 15.07 -14.77 0.09
CA ILE A 33 13.68 -14.49 -0.30
C ILE A 33 12.71 -15.33 0.53
N GLY A 34 11.46 -14.89 0.65
CA GLY A 34 10.35 -15.70 1.13
C GLY A 34 9.85 -15.36 2.52
N GLY A 35 9.26 -16.35 3.19
CA GLY A 35 8.62 -16.20 4.49
C GLY A 35 9.26 -17.05 5.59
N SER A 36 10.40 -17.71 5.31
CA SER A 36 11.06 -18.56 6.30
C SER A 36 11.51 -17.75 7.53
N ARG A 37 11.54 -18.42 8.68
CA ARG A 37 11.96 -17.81 9.95
C ARG A 37 13.34 -17.16 9.86
N LYS A 38 14.32 -17.88 9.31
CA LYS A 38 15.67 -17.35 9.12
C LYS A 38 15.69 -16.09 8.28
N TYR A 39 14.95 -16.08 7.16
CA TYR A 39 14.89 -14.94 6.27
C TYR A 39 14.23 -13.73 6.95
N LEU A 40 13.06 -13.91 7.59
CA LEU A 40 12.32 -12.78 8.19
C LEU A 40 13.10 -12.12 9.32
N VAL A 41 13.69 -12.92 10.21
CA VAL A 41 14.51 -12.40 11.34
C VAL A 41 15.73 -11.65 10.80
N SER A 42 16.51 -12.27 9.91
CA SER A 42 17.71 -11.64 9.34
C SER A 42 17.39 -10.37 8.55
N SER A 43 16.25 -10.35 7.80
CA SER A 43 15.82 -9.19 7.03
C SER A 43 15.42 -8.02 7.92
N LEU A 44 14.74 -8.30 9.03
CA LEU A 44 14.38 -7.28 10.01
C LEU A 44 15.63 -6.71 10.68
N ASP A 45 16.55 -7.56 11.15
CA ASP A 45 17.79 -7.12 11.78
C ASP A 45 18.63 -6.21 10.87
N GLN A 46 18.75 -6.58 9.59
CA GLN A 46 19.39 -5.73 8.58
C GLN A 46 18.64 -4.40 8.37
N SER A 47 17.30 -4.42 8.41
CA SER A 47 16.49 -3.22 8.26
C SER A 47 16.65 -2.28 9.45
N LEU A 48 16.60 -2.80 10.68
CA LEU A 48 16.81 -2.03 11.91
C LEU A 48 18.20 -1.38 11.92
N LYS A 49 19.24 -2.14 11.55
CA LYS A 49 20.62 -1.63 11.43
C LYS A 49 20.71 -0.48 10.41
N ARG A 50 20.09 -0.63 9.23
CA ARG A 50 20.09 0.44 8.20
C ARG A 50 19.30 1.67 8.63
N LEU A 51 18.19 1.47 9.35
CA LEU A 51 17.37 2.56 9.88
C LEU A 51 18.05 3.26 11.07
N GLY A 52 18.85 2.55 11.85
CA GLY A 52 19.47 3.05 13.08
C GLY A 52 18.45 3.18 14.22
N ILE A 53 17.52 2.22 14.33
CA ILE A 53 16.49 2.14 15.37
C ILE A 53 16.42 0.71 15.91
N ASP A 54 15.93 0.54 17.13
CA ASP A 54 15.84 -0.75 17.81
C ASP A 54 14.61 -1.55 17.43
N TYR A 55 13.53 -0.88 17.02
CA TYR A 55 12.28 -1.51 16.64
C TYR A 55 11.56 -0.71 15.54
N VAL A 56 10.66 -1.40 14.82
CA VAL A 56 9.66 -0.79 13.95
C VAL A 56 8.27 -0.92 14.56
N ASP A 57 7.37 0.01 14.24
CA ASP A 57 5.99 -0.07 14.70
C ASP A 57 5.25 -1.20 13.99
N ILE A 58 5.46 -1.36 12.68
CA ILE A 58 4.82 -2.42 11.91
C ILE A 58 5.86 -3.14 11.05
N PHE A 59 5.98 -4.45 11.24
CA PHE A 59 6.75 -5.32 10.33
C PHE A 59 5.81 -6.09 9.41
N TYR A 60 5.98 -5.93 8.08
CA TYR A 60 5.13 -6.60 7.10
C TYR A 60 5.79 -7.87 6.54
N HIS A 61 5.02 -8.97 6.50
CA HIS A 61 5.32 -10.05 5.57
C HIS A 61 4.85 -9.63 4.17
N HIS A 62 5.80 -9.38 3.27
CA HIS A 62 5.58 -8.64 2.02
C HIS A 62 4.89 -9.47 0.94
N CYS A 63 5.23 -10.76 0.87
CA CYS A 63 4.60 -11.69 -0.07
C CYS A 63 4.79 -13.13 0.41
N MET A 64 3.80 -13.97 0.06
CA MET A 64 3.89 -15.41 0.28
C MET A 64 4.70 -16.06 -0.83
N THR A 65 5.52 -17.04 -0.45
CA THR A 65 6.18 -17.95 -1.40
C THR A 65 5.62 -19.37 -1.22
N PRO A 66 5.58 -20.18 -2.29
CA PRO A 66 5.08 -21.56 -2.20
C PRO A 66 5.87 -22.44 -1.23
N ASP A 67 7.15 -22.14 -1.05
CA ASP A 67 8.12 -22.96 -0.34
C ASP A 67 8.09 -22.78 1.19
N THR A 68 7.25 -21.88 1.71
CA THR A 68 7.15 -21.63 3.15
C THR A 68 5.73 -21.81 3.64
N GLU A 69 5.57 -22.66 4.63
CA GLU A 69 4.28 -22.82 5.30
C GLU A 69 3.89 -21.56 6.10
N LEU A 70 2.60 -21.23 6.08
CA LEU A 70 2.07 -20.09 6.85
C LEU A 70 2.35 -20.19 8.35
N LYS A 71 2.43 -21.43 8.89
CA LYS A 71 2.73 -21.67 10.29
C LYS A 71 4.16 -21.21 10.64
N GLU A 72 5.12 -21.51 9.78
CA GLU A 72 6.52 -21.07 9.98
C GLU A 72 6.61 -19.54 9.95
N THR A 73 5.98 -18.92 8.98
CA THR A 73 5.90 -17.45 8.90
C THR A 73 5.26 -16.86 10.17
N ALA A 74 4.14 -17.41 10.64
CA ALA A 74 3.47 -16.92 11.85
C ALA A 74 4.33 -17.07 13.11
N LEU A 75 5.05 -18.19 13.24
CA LEU A 75 6.01 -18.41 14.34
C LEU A 75 7.17 -17.39 14.28
N ALA A 76 7.70 -17.11 13.10
CA ALA A 76 8.74 -16.09 12.93
C ALA A 76 8.24 -14.70 13.37
N LEU A 77 7.01 -14.31 12.98
CA LEU A 77 6.39 -13.05 13.38
C LEU A 77 6.13 -12.99 14.89
N SER A 78 5.75 -14.12 15.51
CA SER A 78 5.59 -14.23 16.96
C SER A 78 6.90 -13.95 17.70
N ASP A 79 8.00 -14.55 17.23
CA ASP A 79 9.30 -14.32 17.86
C ASP A 79 9.80 -12.88 17.69
N ILE A 80 9.60 -12.30 16.50
CA ILE A 80 9.97 -10.91 16.22
C ILE A 80 9.25 -9.96 17.18
N THR A 81 7.95 -10.16 17.40
CA THR A 81 7.17 -9.32 18.33
C THR A 81 7.54 -9.56 19.78
N ARG A 82 7.77 -10.81 20.19
CA ARG A 82 8.25 -11.14 21.56
C ARG A 82 9.63 -10.59 21.86
N GLN A 83 10.49 -10.45 20.85
CA GLN A 83 11.81 -9.81 20.98
C GLN A 83 11.72 -8.26 21.02
N GLY A 84 10.54 -7.68 20.90
CA GLY A 84 10.35 -6.24 20.87
C GLY A 84 10.88 -5.55 19.60
N LYS A 85 11.23 -6.30 18.54
CA LYS A 85 11.73 -5.75 17.27
C LYS A 85 10.64 -5.17 16.37
N ALA A 86 9.38 -5.54 16.62
CA ALA A 86 8.19 -4.95 16.02
C ALA A 86 7.06 -4.92 17.04
N ILE A 87 6.31 -3.82 17.09
CA ILE A 87 5.13 -3.70 17.97
C ILE A 87 3.96 -4.48 17.36
N TYR A 88 3.75 -4.30 16.08
CA TYR A 88 2.67 -4.92 15.32
C TYR A 88 3.20 -5.63 14.08
N VAL A 89 2.38 -6.51 13.52
CA VAL A 89 2.66 -7.12 12.22
C VAL A 89 1.57 -6.78 11.21
N GLY A 90 1.98 -6.73 9.94
CA GLY A 90 1.11 -6.57 8.80
C GLY A 90 1.36 -7.62 7.74
N MET A 91 0.40 -7.78 6.85
CA MET A 91 0.52 -8.62 5.64
C MET A 91 0.46 -7.75 4.40
N SER A 92 1.10 -8.18 3.33
CA SER A 92 1.04 -7.48 2.05
C SER A 92 0.82 -8.48 0.91
N ASN A 93 0.06 -8.06 -0.10
CA ASN A 93 -0.26 -8.90 -1.27
C ASN A 93 -0.99 -10.22 -0.95
N TYR A 94 -1.73 -10.26 0.14
CA TYR A 94 -2.62 -11.37 0.47
C TYR A 94 -3.99 -11.16 -0.18
N ASN A 95 -4.66 -12.24 -0.55
CA ASN A 95 -6.10 -12.25 -0.86
C ASN A 95 -6.90 -12.63 0.40
N GLY A 96 -8.23 -12.54 0.34
CA GLY A 96 -9.09 -12.82 1.49
C GLY A 96 -8.87 -14.20 2.10
N LYS A 97 -8.80 -15.25 1.27
CA LYS A 97 -8.55 -16.64 1.74
C LYS A 97 -7.21 -16.79 2.47
N LYS A 98 -6.15 -16.20 1.95
CA LYS A 98 -4.82 -16.24 2.55
C LYS A 98 -4.75 -15.42 3.82
N MET A 99 -5.36 -14.23 3.82
CA MET A 99 -5.48 -13.39 5.01
C MET A 99 -6.24 -14.12 6.13
N HIS A 100 -7.38 -14.73 5.81
CA HIS A 100 -8.17 -15.53 6.76
C HIS A 100 -7.31 -16.60 7.45
N ARG A 101 -6.59 -17.39 6.66
CA ARG A 101 -5.71 -18.45 7.20
C ARG A 101 -4.58 -17.88 8.08
N MET A 102 -3.95 -16.79 7.65
CA MET A 102 -2.89 -16.16 8.43
C MET A 102 -3.42 -15.50 9.70
N TYR A 103 -4.61 -14.89 9.64
CA TYR A 103 -5.27 -14.31 10.81
C TYR A 103 -5.39 -15.35 11.94
N HIS A 104 -5.94 -16.53 11.65
CA HIS A 104 -6.07 -17.58 12.66
C HIS A 104 -4.72 -18.07 13.19
N ARG A 105 -3.69 -18.18 12.34
CA ARG A 105 -2.34 -18.54 12.82
C ARG A 105 -1.74 -17.47 13.74
N CYS A 106 -1.97 -16.21 13.42
CA CYS A 106 -1.52 -15.10 14.26
C CYS A 106 -2.29 -15.06 15.59
N ASP A 107 -3.61 -15.29 15.54
CA ASP A 107 -4.50 -15.31 16.70
C ASP A 107 -4.10 -16.41 17.67
N ASP A 108 -3.94 -17.65 17.18
CA ASP A 108 -3.48 -18.83 17.96
C ASP A 108 -2.13 -18.57 18.67
N LEU A 109 -1.27 -17.72 18.13
CA LEU A 109 0.06 -17.41 18.65
C LEU A 109 0.14 -16.06 19.38
N ASN A 110 -0.98 -15.38 19.57
CA ASN A 110 -1.05 -14.02 20.12
C ASN A 110 -0.16 -13.02 19.38
N VAL A 111 -0.03 -13.16 18.06
CA VAL A 111 0.70 -12.21 17.21
C VAL A 111 -0.19 -11.00 16.90
N PRO A 112 0.25 -9.78 17.21
CA PRO A 112 -0.56 -8.57 17.03
C PRO A 112 -0.65 -8.16 15.56
N PHE A 113 -1.39 -8.96 14.77
CA PHE A 113 -1.68 -8.68 13.37
C PHE A 113 -2.78 -7.64 13.25
N ILE A 114 -2.48 -6.50 12.64
CA ILE A 114 -3.41 -5.36 12.61
C ILE A 114 -3.85 -4.92 11.21
N ILE A 115 -3.05 -5.16 10.15
CA ILE A 115 -3.27 -4.46 8.89
C ILE A 115 -2.77 -5.24 7.66
N ASN A 116 -3.47 -5.05 6.53
CA ASN A 116 -3.03 -5.52 5.22
C ASN A 116 -2.62 -4.35 4.32
N GLN A 117 -1.57 -4.52 3.53
CA GLN A 117 -1.15 -3.55 2.54
C GLN A 117 -1.22 -4.16 1.15
N ASN A 118 -2.13 -3.65 0.32
CA ASN A 118 -2.41 -4.18 -1.01
C ASN A 118 -2.54 -3.07 -2.04
N ARG A 119 -2.32 -3.41 -3.32
CA ARG A 119 -2.62 -2.49 -4.41
C ARG A 119 -4.11 -2.22 -4.45
N TYR A 120 -4.45 -0.94 -4.43
CA TYR A 120 -5.84 -0.51 -4.54
C TYR A 120 -5.92 0.90 -5.08
N SER A 121 -6.76 1.11 -6.09
CA SER A 121 -7.02 2.40 -6.74
C SER A 121 -8.36 2.35 -7.45
N ILE A 122 -8.80 3.46 -8.01
CA ILE A 122 -9.99 3.51 -8.88
C ILE A 122 -9.89 2.47 -10.01
N PHE A 123 -8.69 2.23 -10.55
CA PHE A 123 -8.45 1.32 -11.67
C PHE A 123 -8.05 -0.11 -11.27
N ASP A 124 -7.56 -0.32 -10.07
CA ASP A 124 -7.25 -1.67 -9.56
C ASP A 124 -8.11 -1.98 -8.34
N ARG A 125 -9.14 -2.77 -8.54
CA ARG A 125 -10.14 -3.15 -7.54
C ARG A 125 -10.00 -4.63 -7.11
N THR A 126 -8.81 -5.20 -7.25
CA THR A 126 -8.54 -6.61 -6.93
C THR A 126 -8.89 -6.98 -5.50
N VAL A 127 -8.67 -6.08 -4.54
CA VAL A 127 -8.99 -6.31 -3.11
C VAL A 127 -10.48 -6.49 -2.84
N GLU A 128 -11.35 -5.96 -3.70
CA GLU A 128 -12.80 -6.16 -3.62
C GLU A 128 -13.19 -7.52 -4.22
N LYS A 129 -12.56 -7.89 -5.36
CA LYS A 129 -12.88 -9.10 -6.13
C LYS A 129 -12.35 -10.38 -5.48
N ASN A 130 -11.28 -10.28 -4.69
CA ASN A 130 -10.60 -11.41 -4.07
C ASN A 130 -10.92 -11.58 -2.57
N ASP A 131 -12.03 -10.97 -2.12
CA ASP A 131 -12.57 -10.99 -0.75
C ASP A 131 -11.65 -10.38 0.33
N LEU A 132 -10.51 -9.78 0.00
CA LEU A 132 -9.60 -9.23 1.01
C LEU A 132 -10.27 -8.12 1.82
N LYS A 133 -10.93 -7.18 1.14
CA LYS A 133 -11.61 -6.05 1.78
C LYS A 133 -12.72 -6.54 2.73
N LYS A 134 -13.51 -7.52 2.30
CA LYS A 134 -14.57 -8.16 3.10
C LYS A 134 -13.98 -8.87 4.33
N GLU A 135 -12.91 -9.63 4.14
CA GLU A 135 -12.26 -10.37 5.23
C GLU A 135 -11.61 -9.41 6.23
N ALA A 136 -10.88 -8.38 5.77
CA ALA A 136 -10.29 -7.37 6.63
C ALA A 136 -11.35 -6.68 7.51
N LYS A 137 -12.47 -6.28 6.93
CA LYS A 137 -13.59 -5.69 7.66
C LYS A 137 -14.17 -6.65 8.70
N SER A 138 -14.39 -7.91 8.35
CA SER A 138 -14.96 -8.92 9.25
C SER A 138 -14.07 -9.20 10.47
N LYS A 139 -12.76 -9.13 10.30
CA LYS A 139 -11.76 -9.34 11.35
C LYS A 139 -11.31 -8.03 12.04
N LYS A 140 -11.93 -6.90 11.71
CA LYS A 140 -11.57 -5.56 12.22
C LYS A 140 -10.08 -5.24 12.02
N LYS A 141 -9.55 -5.60 10.85
CA LYS A 141 -8.16 -5.31 10.46
C LYS A 141 -8.13 -4.17 9.45
N GLY A 142 -7.10 -3.34 9.55
CA GLY A 142 -6.90 -2.21 8.64
C GLY A 142 -6.52 -2.65 7.22
N LEU A 143 -6.70 -1.73 6.28
CA LEU A 143 -6.24 -1.85 4.90
C LEU A 143 -5.44 -0.60 4.52
N ILE A 144 -4.21 -0.78 4.04
CA ILE A 144 -3.42 0.28 3.42
C ILE A 144 -3.40 0.05 1.90
N ALA A 145 -3.73 1.09 1.16
CA ALA A 145 -3.68 1.09 -0.30
C ALA A 145 -2.31 1.57 -0.79
N PHE A 146 -1.55 0.74 -1.52
CA PHE A 146 -0.41 1.23 -2.28
C PHE A 146 -0.76 1.43 -3.76
N SER A 147 0.01 2.26 -4.46
CA SER A 147 -0.27 2.72 -5.83
C SER A 147 -1.66 3.37 -5.99
N PRO A 148 -2.07 4.28 -5.08
CA PRO A 148 -3.39 4.92 -5.14
C PRO A 148 -3.60 5.71 -6.43
N LEU A 149 -2.53 6.25 -7.00
CA LEU A 149 -2.53 7.02 -8.25
C LEU A 149 -2.28 6.15 -9.50
N ALA A 150 -2.44 4.82 -9.40
CA ALA A 150 -2.31 3.88 -10.53
C ALA A 150 -1.06 4.10 -11.39
N GLN A 151 0.13 4.21 -10.75
CA GLN A 151 1.42 4.50 -11.41
C GLN A 151 1.47 5.86 -12.13
N GLY A 152 0.69 6.84 -11.66
CA GLY A 152 0.61 8.19 -12.21
C GLY A 152 -0.52 8.42 -13.19
N GLN A 153 -1.30 7.39 -13.54
CA GLN A 153 -2.47 7.54 -14.42
C GLN A 153 -3.54 8.47 -13.82
N LEU A 154 -3.70 8.45 -12.50
CA LEU A 154 -4.66 9.28 -11.78
C LEU A 154 -4.00 10.59 -11.28
N THR A 155 -3.38 11.31 -12.22
CA THR A 155 -2.80 12.63 -11.99
C THR A 155 -3.18 13.58 -13.12
N ASP A 156 -3.25 14.87 -12.83
CA ASP A 156 -3.54 15.92 -13.81
C ASP A 156 -2.58 15.87 -15.01
N LYS A 157 -1.35 15.40 -14.78
CA LYS A 157 -0.30 15.28 -15.77
C LYS A 157 -0.67 14.39 -16.96
N LEU A 158 -1.49 13.35 -16.75
CA LEU A 158 -1.90 12.42 -17.80
C LEU A 158 -3.33 12.67 -18.32
N ALA A 159 -3.98 13.75 -17.89
CA ALA A 159 -5.34 14.08 -18.31
C ALA A 159 -5.46 14.28 -19.83
N GLY A 160 -4.43 14.86 -20.46
CA GLY A 160 -4.35 15.09 -21.91
C GLY A 160 -3.59 14.02 -22.70
N GLY A 161 -3.19 12.92 -22.07
CA GLY A 161 -2.38 11.86 -22.67
C GLY A 161 -0.99 11.71 -22.05
N ILE A 162 -0.19 10.80 -22.62
CA ILE A 162 1.17 10.57 -22.14
C ILE A 162 2.05 11.78 -22.48
N VAL A 163 2.73 12.30 -21.46
CA VAL A 163 3.68 13.41 -21.60
C VAL A 163 5.11 12.92 -21.34
N GLU A 164 6.09 13.59 -21.96
CA GLU A 164 7.49 13.21 -22.00
C GLU A 164 8.11 12.94 -20.62
N ASN A 165 7.75 13.70 -19.61
CA ASN A 165 8.26 13.52 -18.25
C ASN A 165 7.37 12.61 -17.37
N SER A 166 6.52 11.76 -17.96
CA SER A 166 5.74 10.75 -17.26
C SER A 166 6.44 9.39 -17.25
N ARG A 167 6.08 8.53 -16.27
CA ARG A 167 6.61 7.16 -16.18
C ARG A 167 6.20 6.26 -17.36
N LEU A 168 5.13 6.64 -18.06
CA LEU A 168 4.60 5.88 -19.20
C LEU A 168 5.23 6.30 -20.53
N TYR A 169 5.94 7.42 -20.59
CA TYR A 169 6.58 7.90 -21.80
C TYR A 169 7.69 6.94 -22.25
N ASN A 170 7.66 6.55 -23.50
CA ASN A 170 8.59 5.57 -24.11
C ASN A 170 8.76 4.27 -23.29
N ASN A 171 7.69 3.81 -22.62
CA ASN A 171 7.71 2.62 -21.77
C ASN A 171 6.50 1.72 -22.03
N ASP A 172 6.50 1.07 -23.20
CA ASP A 172 5.40 0.20 -23.64
C ASP A 172 5.15 -0.98 -22.70
N GLU A 173 6.21 -1.50 -22.09
CA GLU A 173 6.07 -2.58 -21.11
C GLU A 173 5.27 -2.12 -19.91
N LEU A 174 5.59 -0.94 -19.38
CA LEU A 174 4.84 -0.38 -18.26
C LEU A 174 3.41 -0.01 -18.66
N GLN A 175 3.21 0.56 -19.86
CA GLN A 175 1.87 0.87 -20.39
C GLN A 175 1.00 -0.39 -20.43
N LYS A 176 1.49 -1.49 -21.00
CA LYS A 176 0.82 -2.80 -21.03
C LYS A 176 0.54 -3.32 -19.62
N LYS A 177 1.54 -3.30 -18.75
CA LYS A 177 1.45 -3.78 -17.35
C LYS A 177 0.40 -3.05 -16.53
N VAL A 178 0.20 -1.76 -16.73
CA VAL A 178 -0.79 -0.94 -16.01
C VAL A 178 -2.12 -0.79 -16.74
N GLY A 179 -2.27 -1.44 -17.91
CA GLY A 179 -3.49 -1.41 -18.72
C GLY A 179 -3.79 -0.04 -19.32
N TYR A 180 -2.75 0.73 -19.69
CA TYR A 180 -2.95 2.00 -20.39
C TYR A 180 -3.37 1.73 -21.86
N SER A 181 -4.38 2.42 -22.32
CA SER A 181 -4.98 2.30 -23.65
C SER A 181 -5.76 3.58 -23.99
N GLU A 182 -6.24 3.74 -25.20
CA GLU A 182 -7.13 4.85 -25.58
C GLU A 182 -8.39 4.88 -24.70
N GLY A 183 -9.01 3.73 -24.44
CA GLY A 183 -10.15 3.64 -23.54
C GLY A 183 -9.79 4.06 -22.10
N ARG A 184 -8.61 3.71 -21.62
CA ARG A 184 -8.09 4.15 -20.32
C ARG A 184 -7.85 5.67 -20.32
N GLN A 185 -7.34 6.23 -21.39
CA GLN A 185 -7.15 7.66 -21.53
C GLN A 185 -8.49 8.43 -21.48
N ALA A 186 -9.52 7.91 -22.14
CA ALA A 186 -10.86 8.49 -22.07
C ALA A 186 -11.43 8.46 -20.64
N GLN A 187 -11.20 7.37 -19.88
CA GLN A 187 -11.57 7.28 -18.46
C GLN A 187 -10.84 8.32 -17.60
N ILE A 188 -9.53 8.49 -17.84
CA ILE A 188 -8.70 9.49 -17.13
C ILE A 188 -9.24 10.90 -17.39
N ALA A 189 -9.55 11.23 -18.64
CA ALA A 189 -10.09 12.55 -19.02
C ALA A 189 -11.44 12.83 -18.33
N GLN A 190 -12.34 11.84 -18.24
CA GLN A 190 -13.62 11.99 -17.54
C GLN A 190 -13.43 12.20 -16.04
N LEU A 191 -12.57 11.42 -15.39
CA LEU A 191 -12.25 11.59 -13.97
C LEU A 191 -11.57 12.93 -13.69
N TYR A 192 -10.69 13.38 -14.58
CA TYR A 192 -10.07 14.70 -14.50
C TYR A 192 -11.10 15.83 -14.55
N LYS A 193 -12.05 15.77 -15.52
CA LYS A 193 -13.13 16.74 -15.59
C LYS A 193 -13.91 16.78 -14.28
N MET A 194 -14.30 15.62 -13.77
CA MET A 194 -15.02 15.53 -12.49
C MET A 194 -14.23 16.15 -11.33
N ALA A 195 -12.90 15.91 -11.25
CA ALA A 195 -12.03 16.52 -10.24
C ALA A 195 -12.03 18.06 -10.36
N LYS A 196 -11.91 18.58 -11.60
CA LYS A 196 -11.97 20.03 -11.86
C LYS A 196 -13.31 20.66 -11.48
N ASP A 197 -14.42 20.02 -11.80
CA ASP A 197 -15.75 20.48 -11.42
C ASP A 197 -15.93 20.56 -9.89
N ARG A 198 -15.14 19.78 -9.15
CA ARG A 198 -15.06 19.79 -7.67
C ARG A 198 -14.01 20.75 -7.12
N GLY A 199 -13.24 21.45 -7.96
CA GLY A 199 -12.16 22.36 -7.55
C GLY A 199 -10.93 21.64 -6.97
N GLN A 200 -10.68 20.39 -7.34
CA GLN A 200 -9.56 19.58 -6.84
C GLN A 200 -8.75 18.97 -7.98
N THR A 201 -7.57 18.42 -7.68
CA THR A 201 -6.77 17.67 -8.66
C THR A 201 -7.28 16.24 -8.78
N LEU A 202 -6.96 15.58 -9.90
CA LEU A 202 -7.27 14.16 -10.08
C LEU A 202 -6.57 13.28 -9.02
N SER A 203 -5.37 13.66 -8.59
CA SER A 203 -4.66 12.96 -7.50
C SER A 203 -5.44 13.05 -6.19
N GLN A 204 -5.98 14.21 -5.85
CA GLN A 204 -6.80 14.41 -4.66
C GLN A 204 -8.10 13.60 -4.74
N LEU A 205 -8.78 13.63 -5.88
CA LEU A 205 -9.99 12.81 -6.12
C LEU A 205 -9.70 11.31 -5.90
N ALA A 206 -8.58 10.82 -6.42
CA ALA A 206 -8.21 9.42 -6.30
C ALA A 206 -7.89 9.00 -4.85
N ILE A 207 -7.23 9.86 -4.08
CA ILE A 207 -6.91 9.63 -2.66
C ILE A 207 -8.19 9.70 -1.82
N GLU A 208 -9.02 10.72 -2.02
CA GLU A 208 -10.30 10.90 -1.35
C GLU A 208 -11.22 9.68 -1.57
N TRP A 209 -11.30 9.21 -2.82
CA TRP A 209 -12.10 8.04 -3.18
C TRP A 209 -11.67 6.77 -2.40
N LEU A 210 -10.38 6.59 -2.14
CA LEU A 210 -9.88 5.46 -1.33
C LEU A 210 -10.22 5.60 0.15
N LEU A 211 -10.12 6.82 0.70
CA LEU A 211 -10.28 7.07 2.13
C LEU A 211 -11.74 7.21 2.58
N GLN A 212 -12.65 7.40 1.63
CA GLN A 212 -14.07 7.47 1.94
C GLN A 212 -14.54 6.18 2.64
N TRP A 213 -15.52 6.30 3.51
CA TRP A 213 -16.13 5.21 4.31
C TRP A 213 -15.23 4.55 5.36
N GLY A 214 -14.00 4.98 5.56
CA GLY A 214 -13.12 4.44 6.60
C GLY A 214 -12.72 2.96 6.43
N GLU A 215 -12.96 2.37 5.26
CA GLU A 215 -12.58 0.96 4.97
C GLU A 215 -11.10 0.83 4.59
N VAL A 216 -10.50 1.92 4.07
CA VAL A 216 -9.06 2.06 3.88
C VAL A 216 -8.53 2.95 5.01
N THR A 217 -7.63 2.39 5.80
CA THR A 217 -7.06 3.07 6.97
C THR A 217 -6.07 4.16 6.58
N SER A 218 -5.30 3.91 5.51
CA SER A 218 -4.29 4.84 5.01
C SER A 218 -3.93 4.56 3.56
N VAL A 219 -3.38 5.55 2.87
CA VAL A 219 -2.84 5.41 1.52
C VAL A 219 -1.33 5.65 1.51
N LEU A 220 -0.62 4.84 0.74
CA LEU A 220 0.82 4.95 0.58
C LEU A 220 1.13 5.72 -0.70
N ILE A 221 1.58 6.95 -0.57
CA ILE A 221 1.95 7.82 -1.69
C ILE A 221 3.48 7.89 -1.84
N GLY A 222 3.95 7.87 -3.08
CA GLY A 222 5.32 8.21 -3.45
C GLY A 222 5.35 9.60 -4.07
N VAL A 223 6.29 10.44 -3.65
CA VAL A 223 6.42 11.82 -4.16
C VAL A 223 7.88 12.11 -4.53
N HIS A 224 8.08 13.03 -5.48
CA HIS A 224 9.40 13.48 -5.92
C HIS A 224 9.72 14.90 -5.40
N SER A 225 8.76 15.59 -4.81
CA SER A 225 8.94 16.93 -4.27
C SER A 225 8.03 17.21 -3.09
N LYS A 226 8.42 18.20 -2.27
CA LYS A 226 7.59 18.74 -1.19
C LYS A 226 6.25 19.26 -1.71
N ALA A 227 6.25 19.93 -2.87
CA ALA A 227 5.03 20.47 -3.48
C ALA A 227 3.99 19.36 -3.78
N GLN A 228 4.44 18.23 -4.35
CA GLN A 228 3.55 17.07 -4.59
C GLN A 228 3.01 16.47 -3.29
N LEU A 229 3.83 16.39 -2.24
CA LEU A 229 3.35 15.91 -0.94
C LEU A 229 2.26 16.81 -0.40
N LEU A 230 2.50 18.12 -0.36
CA LEU A 230 1.52 19.09 0.15
C LEU A 230 0.24 19.12 -0.69
N GLU A 231 0.35 18.97 -2.01
CA GLU A 231 -0.81 18.85 -2.90
C GLU A 231 -1.64 17.61 -2.58
N ASN A 232 -1.00 16.44 -2.43
CA ASN A 232 -1.70 15.20 -2.10
C ASN A 232 -2.36 15.24 -0.71
N LEU A 233 -1.74 15.91 0.28
CA LEU A 233 -2.31 16.06 1.62
C LEU A 233 -3.61 16.86 1.63
N LYS A 234 -3.80 17.80 0.70
CA LYS A 234 -5.06 18.55 0.55
C LYS A 234 -6.26 17.65 0.21
N ALA A 235 -6.04 16.40 -0.21
CA ALA A 235 -7.12 15.43 -0.38
C ALA A 235 -7.93 15.22 0.91
N LEU A 236 -7.33 15.42 2.09
CA LEU A 236 -7.98 15.30 3.39
C LEU A 236 -8.89 16.50 3.74
N GLU A 237 -8.74 17.60 3.01
CA GLU A 237 -9.51 18.83 3.18
C GLU A 237 -10.66 18.93 2.17
N CYS A 238 -10.71 18.02 1.18
CA CYS A 238 -11.73 18.01 0.15
C CYS A 238 -13.10 17.65 0.71
N LYS A 239 -14.14 18.23 0.12
CA LYS A 239 -15.52 17.88 0.46
C LYS A 239 -15.79 16.41 0.15
N PRO A 240 -16.35 15.62 1.09
CA PRO A 240 -16.62 14.20 0.87
C PRO A 240 -17.42 13.91 -0.41
N LEU A 241 -17.07 12.80 -1.07
CA LEU A 241 -17.77 12.34 -2.25
C LEU A 241 -19.20 11.93 -1.90
N SER A 242 -20.16 12.43 -2.67
CA SER A 242 -21.55 11.99 -2.59
C SER A 242 -21.71 10.57 -3.16
N LYS A 243 -22.80 9.90 -2.81
CA LYS A 243 -23.13 8.58 -3.39
C LYS A 243 -23.23 8.62 -4.91
N SER A 244 -23.79 9.69 -5.47
CA SER A 244 -23.92 9.92 -6.91
C SER A 244 -22.54 10.00 -7.58
N GLU A 245 -21.61 10.78 -7.02
CA GLU A 245 -20.27 10.94 -7.55
C GLU A 245 -19.48 9.61 -7.50
N ILE A 246 -19.65 8.83 -6.44
CA ILE A 246 -19.04 7.50 -6.32
C ILE A 246 -19.60 6.55 -7.39
N MET A 247 -20.90 6.55 -7.64
CA MET A 247 -21.51 5.75 -8.70
C MET A 247 -20.95 6.17 -10.06
N GLN A 248 -20.78 7.45 -10.30
CA GLN A 248 -20.21 8.01 -11.51
C GLN A 248 -18.74 7.58 -11.70
N ILE A 249 -17.92 7.68 -10.66
CA ILE A 249 -16.53 7.18 -10.68
C ILE A 249 -16.49 5.67 -10.99
N ASN A 250 -17.37 4.89 -10.38
CA ASN A 250 -17.44 3.45 -10.62
C ASN A 250 -17.83 3.14 -12.08
N ALA A 251 -18.81 3.84 -12.62
CA ALA A 251 -19.23 3.67 -14.02
C ALA A 251 -18.10 4.04 -15.01
N ILE A 252 -17.41 5.17 -14.78
CA ILE A 252 -16.23 5.58 -15.57
C ILE A 252 -15.14 4.51 -15.52
N ALA A 253 -14.88 3.94 -14.35
CA ALA A 253 -13.86 2.89 -14.17
C ALA A 253 -14.24 1.50 -14.72
N GLY A 254 -15.45 1.34 -15.27
CA GLY A 254 -15.95 0.09 -15.85
C GLY A 254 -16.46 -0.90 -14.80
N LYS A 255 -17.17 -0.40 -13.80
CA LYS A 255 -17.84 -1.22 -12.76
C LYS A 255 -19.33 -0.97 -12.71
#